data_e95b237e09621f0cefe87fbe1a933ead
#
_entry.id   e95b237e09621f0cefe87fbe1a933ead
#
_cell.length_a   1.000
_cell.length_b   1.000
_cell.length_c   1.000
_cell.angle_alpha   90.00
_cell.angle_beta   90.00
_cell.angle_gamma   90.00
#
_symmetry.space_group_name_H-M   'P 1'
#
loop_
_entity.id
_entity.type
_entity.pdbx_description
1 polymer ?
#
loop_
_entity_poly.entity_id
_entity_poly.type
_entity_poly.pdbx_seq_one_letter_code
_entity_poly.pdbx_strand_id
1 'polypeptide(L)'
;MPAPQPSPAQRQILVRQVTHVQASWTEQERGDAGAFTLQLILDHGADEYVLRPTAEDTDVLVKLLARSSNATFDVERKVLMFGNLAIE
;
A
#
# COMPACT_ATOMS: atom_id res chain seq x y z
N MET A 1 15.23 33.80 12.20
CA MET A 1 14.27 32.90 12.85
C MET A 1 14.15 31.64 12.00
N PRO A 2 14.41 30.49 12.58
CA PRO A 2 14.31 29.28 11.77
C PRO A 2 12.87 29.01 11.35
N ALA A 3 12.71 28.34 10.22
CA ALA A 3 11.38 27.91 9.77
C ALA A 3 10.76 26.99 10.82
N PRO A 4 9.44 27.08 11.03
CA PRO A 4 8.78 26.20 11.99
C PRO A 4 8.93 24.74 11.56
N GLN A 5 9.22 23.88 12.51
CA GLN A 5 9.25 22.45 12.28
C GLN A 5 7.83 21.93 12.12
N PRO A 6 7.59 20.94 11.25
CA PRO A 6 6.29 20.30 11.22
C PRO A 6 5.95 19.73 12.58
N SER A 7 4.68 19.84 12.98
CA SER A 7 4.25 19.26 14.24
C SER A 7 4.33 17.72 14.16
N PRO A 8 4.42 17.03 15.32
CA PRO A 8 4.39 15.57 15.30
C PRO A 8 3.17 15.00 14.58
N ALA A 9 2.02 15.66 14.69
CA ALA A 9 0.81 15.24 13.98
C ALA A 9 0.96 15.32 12.47
N GLN A 10 1.63 16.36 11.96
CA GLN A 10 1.90 16.49 10.53
C GLN A 10 2.87 15.40 10.04
N ARG A 11 3.84 15.04 10.84
CA ARG A 11 4.76 13.94 10.50
C ARG A 11 4.03 12.61 10.43
N GLN A 12 3.03 12.40 11.30
CA GLN A 12 2.24 11.18 11.31
C GLN A 12 1.39 11.02 10.06
N ILE A 13 1.11 12.13 9.35
CA ILE A 13 0.38 12.07 8.07
C ILE A 13 1.15 11.26 7.03
N LEU A 14 2.47 11.12 7.17
CA LEU A 14 3.28 10.31 6.26
C LEU A 14 2.98 8.81 6.38
N VAL A 15 2.42 8.36 7.50
CA VAL A 15 1.95 6.99 7.67
C VAL A 15 0.44 7.00 7.58
N ARG A 16 -0.11 6.38 6.55
CA ARG A 16 -1.54 6.41 6.28
C ARG A 16 -2.14 5.01 6.36
N GLN A 17 -3.40 4.96 6.74
CA GLN A 17 -4.11 3.68 6.80
C GLN A 17 -4.49 3.23 5.39
N VAL A 18 -4.22 1.96 5.07
CA VAL A 18 -4.71 1.34 3.84
C VAL A 18 -6.14 0.89 4.11
N THR A 19 -7.10 1.54 3.44
CA THR A 19 -8.52 1.26 3.66
C THR A 19 -9.12 0.36 2.59
N HIS A 20 -8.57 0.41 1.38
CA HIS A 20 -9.01 -0.44 0.26
C HIS A 20 -7.82 -0.79 -0.59
N VAL A 21 -7.91 -1.92 -1.29
CA VAL A 21 -6.90 -2.36 -2.24
C VAL A 21 -7.60 -2.82 -3.50
N GLN A 22 -7.10 -2.37 -4.64
CA GLN A 22 -7.53 -2.87 -5.94
C GLN A 22 -6.37 -3.54 -6.63
N ALA A 23 -6.59 -4.72 -7.17
CA ALA A 23 -5.58 -5.44 -7.92
C ALA A 23 -6.01 -5.54 -9.38
N SER A 24 -5.06 -5.33 -10.28
CA SER A 24 -5.30 -5.51 -11.70
C SER A 24 -4.13 -6.24 -12.34
N TRP A 25 -4.42 -6.91 -13.43
CA TRP A 25 -3.41 -7.58 -14.24
C TRP A 25 -3.59 -7.10 -15.67
N THR A 26 -2.49 -6.75 -16.31
CA THR A 26 -2.51 -6.20 -17.65
C THR A 26 -1.46 -6.89 -18.52
N GLU A 27 -1.80 -7.25 -19.75
CA GLU A 27 -0.81 -7.56 -20.77
C GLU A 27 -1.00 -6.56 -21.91
N GLN A 28 0.12 -6.06 -22.44
CA GLN A 28 0.06 -5.02 -23.48
C GLN A 28 -0.30 -5.59 -24.82
N GLU A 29 0.26 -6.75 -25.15
CA GLU A 29 -0.05 -7.46 -26.36
C GLU A 29 -0.40 -8.90 -26.04
N ARG A 30 -1.27 -9.49 -26.86
CA ARG A 30 -1.71 -10.86 -26.65
C ARG A 30 -0.50 -11.81 -26.64
N GLY A 31 -0.38 -12.57 -25.55
CA GLY A 31 0.69 -13.54 -25.38
C GLY A 31 1.92 -13.01 -24.69
N ASP A 32 2.01 -11.69 -24.41
CA ASP A 32 3.11 -11.13 -23.66
C ASP A 32 2.99 -11.46 -22.19
N ALA A 33 4.12 -11.31 -21.49
CA ALA A 33 4.10 -11.40 -20.05
C ALA A 33 3.25 -10.29 -19.45
N GLY A 34 2.35 -10.65 -18.54
CA GLY A 34 1.50 -9.69 -17.86
C GLY A 34 2.20 -9.04 -16.68
N ALA A 35 1.63 -7.97 -16.21
CA ALA A 35 2.09 -7.26 -15.03
C ALA A 35 0.93 -7.02 -14.07
N PHE A 36 1.19 -7.22 -12.78
CA PHE A 36 0.23 -6.91 -11.73
C PHE A 36 0.43 -5.48 -11.24
N THR A 37 -0.69 -4.86 -10.90
CA THR A 37 -0.72 -3.55 -10.26
C THR A 37 -1.60 -3.65 -9.04
N LEU A 38 -1.10 -3.20 -7.89
CA LEU A 38 -1.88 -3.06 -6.67
C LEU A 38 -2.03 -1.57 -6.35
N GLN A 39 -3.27 -1.11 -6.34
CA GLN A 39 -3.57 0.25 -5.94
C GLN A 39 -3.99 0.25 -4.48
N LEU A 40 -3.22 0.94 -3.67
CA LEU A 40 -3.54 1.14 -2.25
C LEU A 40 -4.34 2.42 -2.12
N ILE A 41 -5.55 2.32 -1.60
CA ILE A 41 -6.39 3.48 -1.29
C ILE A 41 -6.14 3.82 0.17
N LEU A 42 -5.65 5.01 0.41
CA LEU A 42 -5.21 5.47 1.73
C LEU A 42 -6.24 6.43 2.32
N ASP A 43 -6.53 6.25 3.60
CA ASP A 43 -7.43 7.12 4.37
C ASP A 43 -8.76 7.38 3.63
N HIS A 44 -9.40 6.29 3.18
CA HIS A 44 -10.71 6.32 2.50
C HIS A 44 -10.73 7.16 1.22
N GLY A 45 -9.59 7.23 0.53
CA GLY A 45 -9.49 7.96 -0.74
C GLY A 45 -8.80 9.31 -0.66
N ALA A 46 -8.31 9.70 0.52
CA ALA A 46 -7.57 10.97 0.65
C ALA A 46 -6.26 10.94 -0.13
N ASP A 47 -5.68 9.75 -0.30
CA ASP A 47 -4.46 9.55 -1.07
C ASP A 47 -4.47 8.14 -1.64
N GLU A 48 -3.54 7.87 -2.55
CA GLU A 48 -3.38 6.54 -3.12
C GLU A 48 -1.92 6.29 -3.47
N TYR A 49 -1.56 5.03 -3.55
CA TYR A 49 -0.23 4.63 -3.99
C TYR A 49 -0.32 3.37 -4.83
N VAL A 50 0.41 3.33 -5.93
CA VAL A 50 0.37 2.19 -6.86
C VAL A 50 1.65 1.39 -6.74
N LEU A 51 1.49 0.09 -6.45
CA LEU A 51 2.58 -0.88 -6.42
C LEU A 51 2.58 -1.68 -7.71
N ARG A 52 3.77 -2.07 -8.16
CA ARG A 52 3.94 -2.96 -9.31
C ARG A 52 4.78 -4.16 -8.89
N PRO A 53 4.20 -5.06 -8.11
CA PRO A 53 4.93 -6.22 -7.59
C PRO A 53 5.07 -7.30 -8.65
N THR A 54 5.97 -8.25 -8.37
CA THR A 54 6.01 -9.49 -9.15
C THR A 54 4.76 -10.31 -8.88
N ALA A 55 4.50 -11.34 -9.70
CA ALA A 55 3.38 -12.23 -9.48
C ALA A 55 3.47 -12.95 -8.12
N GLU A 56 4.68 -13.36 -7.75
CA GLU A 56 4.91 -14.02 -6.47
C GLU A 56 4.63 -13.09 -5.29
N ASP A 57 5.14 -11.87 -5.36
CA ASP A 57 4.91 -10.87 -4.32
C ASP A 57 3.44 -10.47 -4.24
N THR A 58 2.74 -10.40 -5.37
CA THR A 58 1.32 -10.09 -5.40
C THR A 58 0.53 -11.11 -4.59
N ASP A 59 0.80 -12.39 -4.75
CA ASP A 59 0.12 -13.44 -4.01
C ASP A 59 0.32 -13.30 -2.51
N VAL A 60 1.55 -13.05 -2.08
CA VAL A 60 1.88 -12.85 -0.66
C VAL A 60 1.22 -11.58 -0.12
N LEU A 61 1.30 -10.48 -0.86
CA LEU A 61 0.73 -9.19 -0.44
C LEU A 61 -0.77 -9.28 -0.24
N VAL A 62 -1.49 -9.90 -1.19
CA VAL A 62 -2.95 -10.03 -1.11
C VAL A 62 -3.33 -10.87 0.11
N LYS A 63 -2.60 -11.96 0.38
CA LYS A 63 -2.86 -12.80 1.54
C LYS A 63 -2.61 -12.07 2.85
N LEU A 64 -1.52 -11.31 2.94
CA LEU A 64 -1.22 -10.54 4.14
C LEU A 64 -2.24 -9.43 4.38
N LEU A 65 -2.64 -8.74 3.32
CA LEU A 65 -3.66 -7.70 3.42
C LEU A 65 -5.00 -8.26 3.88
N ALA A 66 -5.38 -9.45 3.39
CA ALA A 66 -6.62 -10.10 3.81
C ALA A 66 -6.60 -10.51 5.28
N ARG A 67 -5.44 -10.82 5.84
CA ARG A 67 -5.28 -11.27 7.22
C ARG A 67 -5.03 -10.11 8.19
N SER A 68 -4.64 -8.96 7.69
CA SER A 68 -4.34 -7.79 8.52
C SER A 68 -5.62 -7.01 8.79
N SER A 69 -5.86 -6.69 10.05
CA SER A 69 -6.96 -5.79 10.41
C SER A 69 -6.51 -4.33 10.47
N ASN A 70 -5.23 -4.06 10.33
CA ASN A 70 -4.69 -2.72 10.37
C ASN A 70 -3.45 -2.62 9.48
N ALA A 71 -3.68 -2.40 8.19
CA ALA A 71 -2.60 -2.18 7.24
C ALA A 71 -2.34 -0.69 7.10
N THR A 72 -1.07 -0.31 7.14
CA THR A 72 -0.65 1.08 6.99
C THR A 72 0.47 1.17 5.96
N PHE A 73 0.61 2.35 5.36
CA PHE A 73 1.63 2.61 4.37
C PHE A 73 2.37 3.91 4.72
N ASP A 74 3.69 3.82 4.83
CA ASP A 74 4.55 4.98 5.01
C ASP A 74 4.88 5.55 3.63
N VAL A 75 4.28 6.69 3.29
CA VAL A 75 4.43 7.28 1.95
C VAL A 75 5.82 7.85 1.71
N GLU A 76 6.53 8.21 2.76
CA GLU A 76 7.89 8.73 2.63
C GLU A 76 8.89 7.60 2.41
N ARG A 77 8.83 6.58 3.23
CA ARG A 77 9.76 5.43 3.17
C ARG A 77 9.31 4.35 2.21
N LYS A 78 8.07 4.41 1.79
CA LYS A 78 7.44 3.42 0.90
C LYS A 78 7.46 2.03 1.51
N VAL A 79 7.01 1.95 2.75
CA VAL A 79 6.92 0.70 3.51
C VAL A 79 5.47 0.37 3.79
N LEU A 80 5.04 -0.79 3.34
CA LEU A 80 3.71 -1.33 3.63
C LEU A 80 3.82 -2.21 4.87
N MET A 81 3.01 -1.91 5.87
CA MET A 81 3.04 -2.59 7.17
C MET A 81 1.72 -3.30 7.41
N PHE A 82 1.82 -4.52 7.92
CA PHE A 82 0.66 -5.37 8.18
C PHE A 82 0.54 -5.57 9.69
N GLY A 83 -0.42 -4.86 10.30
CA GLY A 83 -0.69 -4.99 11.72
C GLY A 83 -1.80 -5.98 12.01
N ASN A 84 -1.77 -6.56 13.20
CA ASN A 84 -2.81 -7.46 13.72
C ASN A 84 -3.13 -8.60 12.75
N LEU A 85 -2.09 -9.30 12.31
CA LEU A 85 -2.27 -10.46 11.45
C LEU A 85 -2.98 -11.58 12.20
N ALA A 86 -3.98 -12.17 11.55
CA ALA A 86 -4.63 -13.34 12.10
C ALA A 86 -3.66 -14.53 12.06
N ILE A 87 -3.45 -15.16 13.20
CA ILE A 87 -2.58 -16.31 13.34
C ILE A 87 -3.48 -17.53 13.59
N GLU A 88 -3.34 -18.54 12.76
CA GLU A 88 -4.06 -19.81 12.89
C GLU A 88 -3.23 -20.83 13.62
#